data_3a284e23f16ff6a21da14c24609830ef
#
_entry.id   3a284e23f16ff6a21da14c24609830ef
#
_cell.length_a   1.000
_cell.length_b   1.000
_cell.length_c   1.000
_cell.angle_alpha   90.00
_cell.angle_beta   90.00
_cell.angle_gamma   90.00
#
_symmetry.space_group_name_H-M   'P 1'
#
loop_
_entity.id
_entity.type
_entity.pdbx_description
1 polymer ?
#
loop_
_entity_poly.entity_id
_entity_poly.type
_entity_poly.pdbx_seq_one_letter_code
_entity_poly.pdbx_strand_id
1 'polypeptide(L)'
;MKQDILITQEADEIQVAILENGQLAEYYIEREESNKLFGNIYKGRVKTIIPGIDAAFVDIGTGKDGFLYVADALQAPLDMDAELSEESAAQKETEEEDDKGDSPRRGGRRRQRIDEVLKIGQEVIVQVVKEPIRSKGPRLTTQFSIPARYLVMMPGDEKMGISRRISDRAERNRIHAIFDNLEIPNGVGFIIRTNAEGKSEQDFKRDIHYLVQLWKKIHASIEGKKAPVLLHQELGLVERVMRDYVTEEDTKIYVDSEVVYNKLKKFCSVYMPGQSLNVEFEKEQGHLFEKFKIEKEIENTINRTVPLKSGGSIVIEQTECLVAIDVNTGKFTGSRERGLEETVYQTNIEAAHEIARQLRLRD
;
A
#
# COMPACT_ATOMS: atom_id res chain seq x y z
N MET A 1 -21.48 7.42 -0.13
CA MET A 1 -21.17 6.69 1.12
C MET A 1 -20.43 7.65 2.00
N LYS A 2 -20.99 8.01 3.17
CA LYS A 2 -20.38 9.01 4.05
C LYS A 2 -19.09 8.46 4.64
N GLN A 3 -17.99 9.20 4.48
CA GLN A 3 -16.69 8.85 5.00
C GLN A 3 -16.19 9.94 5.94
N ASP A 4 -15.76 9.57 7.14
CA ASP A 4 -15.12 10.47 8.09
C ASP A 4 -13.70 9.96 8.33
N ILE A 5 -12.68 10.84 8.18
CA ILE A 5 -11.27 10.53 8.46
C ILE A 5 -10.87 11.30 9.69
N LEU A 6 -10.43 10.60 10.72
CA LEU A 6 -10.01 11.15 11.99
C LEU A 6 -8.49 11.03 12.10
N ILE A 7 -7.81 12.14 12.36
CA ILE A 7 -6.36 12.19 12.48
C ILE A 7 -6.00 12.80 13.82
N THR A 8 -5.37 12.02 14.69
CA THR A 8 -4.89 12.46 16.00
C THR A 8 -3.38 12.30 16.09
N GLN A 9 -2.75 13.19 16.84
CA GLN A 9 -1.32 13.10 17.13
C GLN A 9 -1.12 13.15 18.65
N GLU A 10 -0.59 12.07 19.20
CA GLU A 10 -0.24 11.97 20.62
C GLU A 10 1.27 11.70 20.74
N ALA A 11 1.99 12.60 21.43
CA ALA A 11 3.45 12.53 21.57
C ALA A 11 4.14 12.28 20.21
N ASP A 12 4.76 11.11 20.03
CA ASP A 12 5.54 10.74 18.85
C ASP A 12 4.75 9.83 17.88
N GLU A 13 3.41 9.75 18.05
CA GLU A 13 2.56 8.82 17.30
C GLU A 13 1.44 9.56 16.59
N ILE A 14 1.29 9.32 15.29
CA ILE A 14 0.15 9.76 14.49
C ILE A 14 -0.76 8.56 14.27
N GLN A 15 -2.04 8.72 14.61
CA GLN A 15 -3.07 7.71 14.44
C GLN A 15 -4.12 8.23 13.46
N VAL A 16 -4.54 7.37 12.54
CA VAL A 16 -5.58 7.69 11.56
C VAL A 16 -6.65 6.62 11.60
N ALA A 17 -7.89 7.04 11.82
CA ALA A 17 -9.07 6.17 11.74
C ALA A 17 -9.96 6.60 10.57
N ILE A 18 -10.37 5.65 9.75
CA ILE A 18 -11.30 5.87 8.63
C ILE A 18 -12.63 5.23 8.99
N LEU A 19 -13.67 6.05 9.00
CA LEU A 19 -15.03 5.61 9.30
C LEU A 19 -15.86 5.58 8.02
N GLU A 20 -16.56 4.48 7.80
CA GLU A 20 -17.56 4.32 6.75
C GLU A 20 -18.96 4.27 7.39
N ASN A 21 -19.80 5.28 7.10
CA ASN A 21 -21.13 5.42 7.72
C ASN A 21 -21.10 5.38 9.26
N GLY A 22 -20.03 5.95 9.87
CA GLY A 22 -19.86 6.05 11.31
C GLY A 22 -19.31 4.78 11.99
N GLN A 23 -18.92 3.75 11.25
CA GLN A 23 -18.25 2.54 11.76
C GLN A 23 -16.78 2.55 11.37
N LEU A 24 -15.91 2.10 12.25
CA LEU A 24 -14.47 1.98 11.98
C LEU A 24 -14.24 0.94 10.87
N ALA A 25 -13.67 1.39 9.76
CA ALA A 25 -13.36 0.57 8.60
C ALA A 25 -11.86 0.27 8.50
N GLU A 26 -11.01 1.26 8.82
CA GLU A 26 -9.56 1.11 8.79
C GLU A 26 -8.91 1.93 9.90
N TYR A 27 -7.77 1.46 10.40
CA TYR A 27 -7.02 2.10 11.47
C TYR A 27 -5.53 1.97 11.23
N TYR A 28 -4.81 3.09 11.27
CA TYR A 28 -3.39 3.17 10.99
C TYR A 28 -2.65 3.91 12.08
N ILE A 29 -1.45 3.44 12.38
CA ILE A 29 -0.54 4.07 13.35
C ILE A 29 0.82 4.29 12.68
N GLU A 30 1.38 5.47 12.87
CA GLU A 30 2.75 5.80 12.46
C GLU A 30 3.49 6.47 13.61
N ARG A 31 4.64 5.92 13.99
CA ARG A 31 5.53 6.50 15.01
C ARG A 31 6.62 7.30 14.32
N GLU A 32 6.95 8.50 14.86
CA GLU A 32 8.01 9.34 14.30
C GLU A 32 9.38 8.65 14.28
N GLU A 33 9.65 7.79 15.28
CA GLU A 33 10.89 7.00 15.33
C GLU A 33 10.95 5.85 14.31
N SER A 34 9.84 5.44 13.73
CA SER A 34 9.83 4.41 12.69
C SER A 34 10.27 5.03 11.38
N ASN A 35 11.59 5.02 11.12
CA ASN A 35 12.15 5.33 9.81
C ASN A 35 11.61 4.32 8.79
N LYS A 36 10.38 4.54 8.32
CA LYS A 36 9.81 3.71 7.24
C LYS A 36 10.67 3.87 6.00
N LEU A 37 11.16 2.76 5.51
CA LEU A 37 12.02 2.71 4.33
C LEU A 37 11.24 2.38 3.07
N PHE A 38 10.08 1.70 3.20
CA PHE A 38 9.23 1.28 2.08
C PHE A 38 8.90 2.46 1.16
N GLY A 39 9.07 2.27 -0.14
CA GLY A 39 8.86 3.29 -1.15
C GLY A 39 10.02 4.27 -1.35
N ASN A 40 10.92 4.43 -0.38
CA ASN A 40 12.05 5.33 -0.46
C ASN A 40 13.00 4.92 -1.59
N ILE A 41 13.57 5.91 -2.27
CA ILE A 41 14.56 5.73 -3.33
C ILE A 41 15.92 6.21 -2.84
N TYR A 42 16.92 5.35 -2.96
CA TYR A 42 18.30 5.62 -2.55
C TYR A 42 19.26 5.50 -3.71
N LYS A 43 20.33 6.25 -3.66
CA LYS A 43 21.56 5.93 -4.38
C LYS A 43 22.42 5.10 -3.44
N GLY A 44 22.49 3.80 -3.70
CA GLY A 44 23.22 2.83 -2.88
C GLY A 44 24.53 2.42 -3.53
N ARG A 45 25.36 1.67 -2.77
CA ARG A 45 26.61 1.09 -3.24
C ARG A 45 26.62 -0.42 -3.05
N VAL A 46 26.90 -1.17 -4.11
CA VAL A 46 27.01 -2.64 -4.05
C VAL A 46 28.21 -3.01 -3.18
N LYS A 47 27.97 -3.67 -2.04
CA LYS A 47 29.02 -4.15 -1.12
C LYS A 47 29.45 -5.55 -1.44
N THR A 48 28.52 -6.46 -1.69
CA THR A 48 28.78 -7.88 -1.87
C THR A 48 27.84 -8.45 -2.92
N ILE A 49 28.36 -9.38 -3.72
CA ILE A 49 27.58 -10.17 -4.68
C ILE A 49 27.65 -11.62 -4.26
N ILE A 50 26.51 -12.31 -4.20
CA ILE A 50 26.43 -13.73 -3.86
C ILE A 50 25.83 -14.48 -5.07
N PRO A 51 26.69 -15.02 -5.96
CA PRO A 51 26.25 -15.69 -7.18
C PRO A 51 25.41 -16.94 -6.92
N GLY A 52 25.60 -17.60 -5.77
CA GLY A 52 24.88 -18.84 -5.44
C GLY A 52 23.36 -18.65 -5.20
N ILE A 53 22.93 -17.43 -4.90
CA ILE A 53 21.52 -17.07 -4.72
C ILE A 53 21.09 -15.95 -5.68
N ASP A 54 21.91 -15.64 -6.69
CA ASP A 54 21.65 -14.59 -7.69
C ASP A 54 21.25 -13.24 -7.08
N ALA A 55 21.96 -12.79 -6.02
CA ALA A 55 21.64 -11.58 -5.27
C ALA A 55 22.88 -10.74 -4.93
N ALA A 56 22.63 -9.45 -4.67
CA ALA A 56 23.61 -8.50 -4.19
C ALA A 56 23.16 -7.82 -2.89
N PHE A 57 24.11 -7.49 -2.02
CA PHE A 57 23.89 -6.61 -0.88
C PHE A 57 24.35 -5.19 -1.23
N VAL A 58 23.45 -4.24 -0.99
CA VAL A 58 23.64 -2.83 -1.33
C VAL A 58 23.56 -1.99 -0.06
N ASP A 59 24.58 -1.20 0.18
CA ASP A 59 24.58 -0.19 1.23
C ASP A 59 23.72 1.00 0.81
N ILE A 60 22.66 1.27 1.55
CA ILE A 60 21.75 2.41 1.36
C ILE A 60 21.85 3.43 2.50
N GLY A 61 22.79 3.24 3.46
CA GLY A 61 23.03 4.18 4.56
C GLY A 61 22.11 4.05 5.75
N THR A 62 21.31 2.97 5.87
CA THR A 62 20.33 2.76 6.94
C THR A 62 20.80 1.81 8.05
N GLY A 63 22.12 1.49 8.07
CA GLY A 63 22.72 0.60 9.07
C GLY A 63 22.60 -0.89 8.74
N LYS A 64 21.66 -1.30 7.88
CA LYS A 64 21.55 -2.65 7.32
C LYS A 64 21.63 -2.60 5.81
N ASP A 65 22.43 -3.48 5.23
CA ASP A 65 22.54 -3.57 3.78
C ASP A 65 21.24 -4.13 3.18
N GLY A 66 20.76 -3.52 2.12
CA GLY A 66 19.57 -3.95 1.42
C GLY A 66 19.87 -5.11 0.47
N PHE A 67 18.88 -5.95 0.25
CA PHE A 67 18.97 -7.16 -0.56
C PHE A 67 18.35 -6.94 -1.94
N LEU A 68 19.13 -7.14 -3.00
CA LEU A 68 18.75 -6.93 -4.40
C LEU A 68 18.92 -8.24 -5.19
N TYR A 69 17.82 -8.87 -5.57
CA TYR A 69 17.82 -10.04 -6.45
C TYR A 69 18.11 -9.67 -7.90
N VAL A 70 18.67 -10.61 -8.67
CA VAL A 70 18.91 -10.41 -10.10
C VAL A 70 17.63 -10.07 -10.87
N ALA A 71 16.51 -10.67 -10.55
CA ALA A 71 15.22 -10.37 -11.16
C ALA A 71 14.75 -8.93 -10.90
N ASP A 72 15.06 -8.40 -9.72
CA ASP A 72 14.75 -7.03 -9.32
C ASP A 72 15.80 -6.01 -9.83
N ALA A 73 17.01 -6.49 -10.24
CA ALA A 73 18.08 -5.69 -10.80
C ALA A 73 18.02 -5.58 -12.34
N LEU A 74 17.25 -6.46 -12.98
CA LEU A 74 17.00 -6.42 -14.41
C LEU A 74 15.71 -5.66 -14.67
N GLN A 75 15.67 -4.85 -15.74
CA GLN A 75 14.39 -4.41 -16.31
C GLN A 75 13.71 -5.60 -16.99
N ALA A 76 13.18 -6.53 -16.20
CA ALA A 76 12.29 -7.54 -16.72
C ALA A 76 10.95 -6.87 -17.10
N PRO A 77 10.32 -7.24 -18.21
CA PRO A 77 8.94 -6.86 -18.46
C PRO A 77 8.12 -7.30 -17.24
N LEU A 78 7.51 -6.35 -16.53
CA LEU A 78 6.53 -6.68 -15.51
C LEU A 78 5.47 -7.54 -16.18
N ASP A 79 5.29 -8.78 -15.71
CA ASP A 79 4.07 -9.51 -16.01
C ASP A 79 2.93 -8.63 -15.50
N MET A 80 2.18 -8.03 -16.43
CA MET A 80 1.14 -7.04 -16.16
C MET A 80 -0.02 -7.60 -15.32
N ASP A 81 0.10 -8.86 -14.95
CA ASP A 81 -0.84 -9.61 -14.16
C ASP A 81 -0.50 -9.67 -12.64
N ALA A 82 0.66 -9.20 -12.22
CA ALA A 82 0.99 -9.11 -10.81
C ALA A 82 0.35 -7.86 -10.19
N GLU A 83 -0.59 -8.06 -9.29
CA GLU A 83 -1.16 -6.99 -8.47
C GLU A 83 -0.05 -6.30 -7.69
N LEU A 84 0.02 -4.97 -7.80
CA LEU A 84 0.83 -4.13 -6.92
C LEU A 84 0.10 -3.96 -5.57
N SER A 85 -0.18 -5.07 -4.90
CA SER A 85 -0.52 -5.08 -3.48
C SER A 85 0.71 -5.57 -2.71
N GLU A 86 0.86 -5.13 -1.48
CA GLU A 86 1.88 -5.63 -0.55
C GLU A 86 1.84 -7.16 -0.43
N GLU A 87 0.65 -7.77 -0.68
CA GLU A 87 0.40 -9.21 -0.70
C GLU A 87 1.07 -9.96 -1.86
N SER A 88 1.23 -9.36 -3.06
CA SER A 88 1.82 -10.08 -4.21
C SER A 88 3.32 -10.32 -4.07
N ALA A 89 3.99 -9.59 -3.18
CA ALA A 89 5.38 -9.85 -2.85
C ALA A 89 5.55 -11.07 -1.92
N ALA A 90 4.57 -11.39 -1.09
CA ALA A 90 4.60 -12.54 -0.19
C ALA A 90 4.27 -13.87 -0.90
N GLN A 91 3.45 -13.85 -1.94
CA GLN A 91 3.05 -15.07 -2.67
C GLN A 91 4.11 -15.61 -3.62
N LYS A 92 5.04 -14.78 -4.11
CA LYS A 92 6.16 -15.28 -4.96
C LYS A 92 7.21 -16.10 -4.20
N GLU A 93 7.27 -16.01 -2.88
CA GLU A 93 8.21 -16.80 -2.07
C GLU A 93 7.75 -18.25 -1.82
N THR A 94 6.44 -18.55 -1.96
CA THR A 94 5.89 -19.90 -1.70
C THR A 94 5.81 -20.78 -2.95
N GLU A 95 5.93 -20.22 -4.16
CA GLU A 95 5.86 -21.02 -5.39
C GLU A 95 7.21 -21.52 -5.92
N GLU A 96 8.35 -21.09 -5.35
CA GLU A 96 9.69 -21.54 -5.79
C GLU A 96 10.17 -22.85 -5.15
N GLU A 97 9.49 -23.43 -4.17
CA GLU A 97 9.97 -24.63 -3.47
C GLU A 97 9.44 -25.97 -4.01
N ASP A 98 8.41 -26.03 -4.87
CA ASP A 98 7.73 -27.29 -5.22
C ASP A 98 7.76 -27.74 -6.70
N ASP A 99 8.55 -27.18 -7.60
CA ASP A 99 8.63 -27.70 -8.99
C ASP A 99 9.95 -28.38 -9.32
N LYS A 100 10.11 -29.61 -8.81
CA LYS A 100 11.02 -30.63 -9.36
C LYS A 100 10.23 -31.58 -10.29
N GLY A 101 9.62 -31.01 -11.32
CA GLY A 101 8.90 -31.77 -12.35
C GLY A 101 9.53 -31.55 -13.73
N ASP A 102 10.13 -32.60 -14.26
CA ASP A 102 10.76 -32.75 -15.58
C ASP A 102 9.76 -32.43 -16.70
N SER A 103 9.88 -31.27 -17.35
CA SER A 103 9.14 -30.91 -18.55
C SER A 103 10.07 -30.28 -19.61
N PRO A 104 9.96 -30.61 -20.92
CA PRO A 104 10.98 -30.29 -21.92
C PRO A 104 11.04 -28.80 -22.25
N ARG A 105 12.24 -28.25 -22.13
CA ARG A 105 12.67 -26.87 -22.34
C ARG A 105 12.26 -26.31 -23.70
N ARG A 106 11.32 -25.38 -23.73
CA ARG A 106 11.15 -24.43 -24.86
C ARG A 106 12.19 -23.33 -24.74
N GLY A 107 12.95 -23.09 -25.80
CA GLY A 107 13.95 -22.07 -26.10
C GLY A 107 14.41 -21.15 -24.96
N GLY A 108 15.50 -21.50 -24.26
CA GLY A 108 16.01 -20.77 -23.10
C GLY A 108 16.53 -19.39 -23.47
N ARG A 109 15.88 -18.32 -23.02
CA ARG A 109 16.58 -17.08 -22.70
C ARG A 109 17.61 -17.43 -21.60
N ARG A 110 18.90 -17.22 -21.90
CA ARG A 110 20.00 -17.40 -20.93
C ARG A 110 19.70 -16.56 -19.70
N ARG A 111 19.48 -17.20 -18.56
CA ARG A 111 19.22 -16.52 -17.29
C ARG A 111 20.45 -15.67 -16.98
N GLN A 112 20.34 -14.35 -17.01
CA GLN A 112 21.43 -13.46 -16.66
C GLN A 112 21.76 -13.64 -15.18
N ARG A 113 23.02 -13.71 -14.84
CA ARG A 113 23.49 -13.85 -13.46
C ARG A 113 23.74 -12.49 -12.86
N ILE A 114 23.64 -12.37 -11.54
CA ILE A 114 23.81 -11.10 -10.81
C ILE A 114 25.21 -10.51 -11.03
N ASP A 115 26.25 -11.34 -11.15
CA ASP A 115 27.64 -10.93 -11.39
C ASP A 115 27.90 -10.44 -12.83
N GLU A 116 27.01 -10.74 -13.77
CA GLU A 116 27.00 -10.18 -15.12
C GLU A 116 26.34 -8.79 -15.16
N VAL A 117 25.44 -8.50 -14.21
CA VAL A 117 24.61 -7.27 -14.15
C VAL A 117 25.24 -6.21 -13.25
N LEU A 118 25.80 -6.60 -12.11
CA LEU A 118 26.32 -5.69 -11.09
C LEU A 118 27.79 -5.99 -10.77
N LYS A 119 28.50 -4.95 -10.33
CA LYS A 119 29.89 -5.06 -9.85
C LYS A 119 30.02 -4.53 -8.42
N ILE A 120 30.90 -5.15 -7.63
CA ILE A 120 31.21 -4.66 -6.28
C ILE A 120 31.77 -3.24 -6.37
N GLY A 121 31.28 -2.34 -5.50
CA GLY A 121 31.64 -0.92 -5.49
C GLY A 121 30.81 -0.06 -6.46
N GLN A 122 30.01 -0.64 -7.35
CA GLN A 122 29.12 0.09 -8.27
C GLN A 122 28.07 0.86 -7.49
N GLU A 123 27.83 2.11 -7.91
CA GLU A 123 26.70 2.90 -7.43
C GLU A 123 25.44 2.51 -8.23
N VAL A 124 24.34 2.25 -7.53
CA VAL A 124 23.07 1.86 -8.10
C VAL A 124 21.94 2.66 -7.47
N ILE A 125 20.90 2.98 -8.25
CA ILE A 125 19.69 3.59 -7.74
C ILE A 125 18.72 2.45 -7.45
N VAL A 126 18.16 2.44 -6.24
CA VAL A 126 17.29 1.37 -5.76
C VAL A 126 16.11 1.94 -4.98
N GLN A 127 14.97 1.28 -5.10
CA GLN A 127 13.78 1.53 -4.29
C GLN A 127 13.60 0.41 -3.27
N VAL A 128 13.15 0.74 -2.07
CA VAL A 128 12.82 -0.23 -1.04
C VAL A 128 11.42 -0.76 -1.29
N VAL A 129 11.26 -2.06 -1.45
CA VAL A 129 9.96 -2.74 -1.69
C VAL A 129 9.47 -3.58 -0.51
N LYS A 130 10.36 -3.89 0.45
CA LYS A 130 9.98 -4.50 1.74
C LYS A 130 10.83 -3.93 2.86
N GLU A 131 10.20 -3.70 4.01
CA GLU A 131 10.88 -3.27 5.24
C GLU A 131 11.87 -4.32 5.74
N PRO A 132 12.90 -3.90 6.49
CA PRO A 132 13.79 -4.83 7.16
C PRO A 132 13.03 -5.62 8.23
N ILE A 133 13.18 -6.96 8.24
CA ILE A 133 12.54 -7.83 9.21
C ILE A 133 13.60 -8.48 10.11
N ARG A 134 13.51 -8.28 11.43
CA ARG A 134 14.45 -8.85 12.43
C ARG A 134 15.92 -8.56 12.06
N SER A 135 16.69 -9.58 11.68
CA SER A 135 18.09 -9.46 11.26
C SER A 135 18.29 -9.19 9.78
N LYS A 136 17.25 -9.37 8.94
CA LYS A 136 17.35 -9.19 7.49
C LYS A 136 17.24 -7.71 7.12
N GLY A 137 18.04 -7.26 6.16
CA GLY A 137 17.94 -5.92 5.58
C GLY A 137 16.69 -5.76 4.67
N PRO A 138 16.41 -4.53 4.21
CA PRO A 138 15.30 -4.26 3.33
C PRO A 138 15.46 -4.92 1.96
N ARG A 139 14.36 -5.31 1.31
CA ARG A 139 14.39 -5.76 -0.10
C ARG A 139 14.39 -4.55 -1.02
N LEU A 140 15.22 -4.63 -2.04
CA LEU A 140 15.45 -3.56 -3.00
C LEU A 140 15.06 -4.00 -4.41
N THR A 141 14.72 -3.00 -5.25
CA THR A 141 14.51 -3.17 -6.69
C THR A 141 15.09 -1.97 -7.46
N THR A 142 15.47 -2.18 -8.72
CA THR A 142 15.77 -1.11 -9.68
C THR A 142 14.56 -0.78 -10.57
N GLN A 143 13.45 -1.52 -10.41
CA GLN A 143 12.18 -1.25 -11.08
C GLN A 143 11.38 -0.29 -10.22
N PHE A 144 11.40 1.00 -10.58
CA PHE A 144 10.73 2.02 -9.78
C PHE A 144 9.23 2.00 -9.98
N SER A 145 8.50 2.18 -8.88
CA SER A 145 7.07 2.40 -8.87
C SER A 145 6.73 3.61 -8.01
N ILE A 146 6.17 4.65 -8.61
CA ILE A 146 5.87 5.91 -7.93
C ILE A 146 4.35 6.12 -7.97
N PRO A 147 3.65 5.95 -6.82
CA PRO A 147 2.21 6.07 -6.78
C PRO A 147 1.75 7.53 -6.70
N ALA A 148 0.76 7.87 -7.53
CA ALA A 148 -0.11 9.02 -7.35
C ALA A 148 -1.52 8.55 -6.98
N ARG A 149 -2.51 9.41 -7.08
CA ARG A 149 -3.88 9.10 -6.67
C ARG A 149 -4.55 8.06 -7.56
N TYR A 150 -4.46 8.23 -8.86
CA TYR A 150 -5.13 7.40 -9.87
C TYR A 150 -4.17 6.53 -10.65
N LEU A 151 -2.89 6.87 -10.63
CA LEU A 151 -1.84 6.25 -11.42
C LEU A 151 -0.68 5.79 -10.54
N VAL A 152 0.00 4.74 -10.99
CA VAL A 152 1.37 4.40 -10.56
C VAL A 152 2.27 4.55 -11.77
N MET A 153 3.29 5.39 -11.69
CA MET A 153 4.28 5.56 -12.74
C MET A 153 5.41 4.55 -12.59
N MET A 154 5.81 3.97 -13.70
CA MET A 154 6.92 3.03 -13.80
C MET A 154 7.98 3.60 -14.76
N PRO A 155 8.96 4.34 -14.26
CA PRO A 155 10.08 4.80 -15.08
C PRO A 155 10.91 3.62 -15.61
N GLY A 156 11.18 3.62 -16.92
CA GLY A 156 11.94 2.55 -17.59
C GLY A 156 11.08 1.40 -18.13
N ASP A 157 9.78 1.39 -17.90
CA ASP A 157 8.82 0.49 -18.54
C ASP A 157 7.76 1.33 -19.27
N GLU A 158 7.56 1.09 -20.56
CA GLU A 158 6.59 1.86 -21.40
C GLU A 158 5.20 1.23 -21.43
N LYS A 159 4.97 0.19 -20.64
CA LYS A 159 3.69 -0.51 -20.64
C LYS A 159 2.63 0.24 -19.89
N MET A 160 1.40 0.09 -20.36
CA MET A 160 0.21 0.56 -19.66
C MET A 160 -0.58 -0.63 -19.12
N GLY A 161 -0.96 -0.56 -17.85
CA GLY A 161 -1.79 -1.55 -17.18
C GLY A 161 -3.04 -0.91 -16.56
N ILE A 162 -4.11 -1.67 -16.43
CA ILE A 162 -5.32 -1.26 -15.70
C ILE A 162 -5.58 -2.28 -14.61
N SER A 163 -5.81 -1.80 -13.36
CA SER A 163 -6.14 -2.65 -12.22
C SER A 163 -7.19 -3.70 -12.58
N ARG A 164 -6.97 -4.94 -12.15
CA ARG A 164 -7.93 -6.05 -12.37
C ARG A 164 -9.24 -5.82 -11.62
N ARG A 165 -9.23 -5.02 -10.53
CA ARG A 165 -10.42 -4.69 -9.77
C ARG A 165 -11.42 -3.84 -10.56
N ILE A 166 -10.97 -3.10 -11.59
CA ILE A 166 -11.84 -2.46 -12.57
C ILE A 166 -12.31 -3.55 -13.54
N SER A 167 -13.40 -4.23 -13.19
CA SER A 167 -13.92 -5.38 -13.93
C SER A 167 -14.82 -5.00 -15.10
N ASP A 168 -15.42 -3.80 -15.08
CA ASP A 168 -16.30 -3.33 -16.15
C ASP A 168 -15.51 -3.09 -17.44
N ARG A 169 -15.89 -3.84 -18.48
CA ARG A 169 -15.27 -3.77 -19.80
C ARG A 169 -15.47 -2.41 -20.48
N ALA A 170 -16.62 -1.78 -20.28
CA ALA A 170 -16.92 -0.46 -20.86
C ALA A 170 -16.00 0.60 -20.24
N GLU A 171 -15.81 0.56 -18.93
CA GLU A 171 -14.90 1.45 -18.21
C GLU A 171 -13.44 1.24 -18.62
N ARG A 172 -12.98 -0.01 -18.73
CA ARG A 172 -11.63 -0.31 -19.23
C ARG A 172 -11.40 0.26 -20.64
N ASN A 173 -12.37 0.10 -21.54
CA ASN A 173 -12.28 0.65 -22.89
C ASN A 173 -12.28 2.20 -22.87
N ARG A 174 -13.07 2.81 -22.00
CA ARG A 174 -13.07 4.27 -21.82
C ARG A 174 -11.71 4.77 -21.34
N ILE A 175 -11.11 4.12 -20.37
CA ILE A 175 -9.77 4.46 -19.87
C ILE A 175 -8.73 4.30 -20.97
N HIS A 176 -8.74 3.21 -21.73
CA HIS A 176 -7.83 3.03 -22.87
C HIS A 176 -7.96 4.18 -23.88
N ALA A 177 -9.20 4.53 -24.28
CA ALA A 177 -9.43 5.62 -25.22
C ALA A 177 -8.93 6.99 -24.70
N ILE A 178 -8.99 7.23 -23.39
CA ILE A 178 -8.39 8.43 -22.78
C ILE A 178 -6.88 8.40 -22.93
N PHE A 179 -6.24 7.28 -22.57
CA PHE A 179 -4.78 7.17 -22.59
C PHE A 179 -4.18 7.19 -24.00
N ASP A 180 -4.91 6.68 -25.00
CA ASP A 180 -4.51 6.76 -26.43
C ASP A 180 -4.39 8.22 -26.93
N ASN A 181 -5.12 9.15 -26.28
CA ASN A 181 -5.11 10.58 -26.61
C ASN A 181 -4.22 11.44 -25.69
N LEU A 182 -3.58 10.82 -24.67
CA LEU A 182 -2.71 11.55 -23.74
C LEU A 182 -1.27 11.58 -24.25
N GLU A 183 -0.62 12.73 -24.10
CA GLU A 183 0.82 12.88 -24.33
C GLU A 183 1.58 12.26 -23.16
N ILE A 184 2.02 11.01 -23.32
CA ILE A 184 2.83 10.28 -22.35
C ILE A 184 4.30 10.46 -22.71
N PRO A 185 5.19 10.85 -21.77
CA PRO A 185 6.62 10.93 -22.03
C PRO A 185 7.19 9.55 -22.39
N ASN A 186 8.14 9.52 -23.32
CA ASN A 186 8.85 8.28 -23.67
C ASN A 186 9.61 7.70 -22.47
N GLY A 187 9.71 6.38 -22.40
CA GLY A 187 10.41 5.69 -21.33
C GLY A 187 9.66 5.59 -20.01
N VAL A 188 8.35 5.88 -20.00
CA VAL A 188 7.52 5.83 -18.79
C VAL A 188 6.23 5.07 -19.07
N GLY A 189 5.92 4.09 -18.23
CA GLY A 189 4.62 3.40 -18.22
C GLY A 189 3.78 3.78 -17.02
N PHE A 190 2.50 3.38 -17.09
CA PHE A 190 1.54 3.67 -16.02
C PHE A 190 0.67 2.46 -15.72
N ILE A 191 0.40 2.24 -14.44
CA ILE A 191 -0.67 1.36 -13.98
C ILE A 191 -1.81 2.23 -13.46
N ILE A 192 -2.99 2.01 -14.01
CA ILE A 192 -4.22 2.69 -13.60
C ILE A 192 -4.77 1.97 -12.36
N ARG A 193 -4.89 2.72 -11.25
CA ARG A 193 -5.39 2.22 -9.96
C ARG A 193 -6.91 2.07 -9.96
N THR A 194 -7.44 1.32 -9.00
CA THR A 194 -8.89 1.13 -8.83
C THR A 194 -9.63 2.45 -8.62
N ASN A 195 -9.03 3.39 -7.90
CA ASN A 195 -9.60 4.72 -7.63
C ASN A 195 -9.76 5.59 -8.90
N ALA A 196 -9.25 5.15 -10.03
CA ALA A 196 -9.37 5.82 -11.33
C ALA A 196 -10.71 5.58 -12.02
N GLU A 197 -11.53 4.65 -11.52
CA GLU A 197 -12.87 4.38 -12.06
C GLU A 197 -13.73 5.63 -12.07
N GLY A 198 -14.35 5.93 -13.22
CA GLY A 198 -15.18 7.13 -13.43
C GLY A 198 -14.43 8.47 -13.52
N LYS A 199 -13.10 8.49 -13.41
CA LYS A 199 -12.34 9.74 -13.43
C LYS A 199 -12.16 10.30 -14.83
N SER A 200 -11.98 11.63 -14.90
CA SER A 200 -11.87 12.37 -16.16
C SER A 200 -10.45 12.35 -16.73
N GLU A 201 -10.32 12.68 -18.00
CA GLU A 201 -9.02 12.89 -18.65
C GLU A 201 -8.17 13.95 -17.91
N GLN A 202 -8.81 15.00 -17.38
CA GLN A 202 -8.10 16.04 -16.63
C GLN A 202 -7.48 15.52 -15.33
N ASP A 203 -8.13 14.57 -14.66
CA ASP A 203 -7.61 13.93 -13.45
C ASP A 203 -6.34 13.14 -13.77
N PHE A 204 -6.35 12.38 -14.87
CA PHE A 204 -5.16 11.65 -15.33
C PHE A 204 -4.03 12.60 -15.74
N LYS A 205 -4.34 13.69 -16.44
CA LYS A 205 -3.34 14.71 -16.82
C LYS A 205 -2.65 15.31 -15.59
N ARG A 206 -3.40 15.59 -14.52
CA ARG A 206 -2.83 16.12 -13.27
C ARG A 206 -1.87 15.12 -12.63
N ASP A 207 -2.26 13.84 -12.53
CA ASP A 207 -1.42 12.79 -11.97
C ASP A 207 -0.15 12.58 -12.80
N ILE A 208 -0.27 12.51 -14.13
CA ILE A 208 0.88 12.39 -15.05
C ILE A 208 1.84 13.56 -14.85
N HIS A 209 1.31 14.79 -14.87
CA HIS A 209 2.14 15.98 -14.68
C HIS A 209 2.89 15.95 -13.36
N TYR A 210 2.18 15.64 -12.26
CA TYR A 210 2.78 15.50 -10.93
C TYR A 210 3.90 14.45 -10.92
N LEU A 211 3.62 13.23 -11.39
CA LEU A 211 4.56 12.11 -11.38
C LEU A 211 5.81 12.40 -12.22
N VAL A 212 5.63 13.00 -13.39
CA VAL A 212 6.74 13.38 -14.27
C VAL A 212 7.62 14.46 -13.61
N GLN A 213 7.02 15.46 -12.95
CA GLN A 213 7.77 16.50 -12.23
C GLN A 213 8.53 15.91 -11.04
N LEU A 214 7.89 14.99 -10.31
CA LEU A 214 8.53 14.29 -9.19
C LEU A 214 9.73 13.45 -9.67
N TRP A 215 9.54 12.68 -10.74
CA TRP A 215 10.62 11.88 -11.31
C TRP A 215 11.79 12.72 -11.80
N LYS A 216 11.50 13.85 -12.47
CA LYS A 216 12.55 14.82 -12.88
C LYS A 216 13.35 15.34 -11.68
N LYS A 217 12.68 15.64 -10.55
CA LYS A 217 13.35 16.08 -9.31
C LYS A 217 14.22 14.96 -8.72
N ILE A 218 13.73 13.74 -8.69
CA ILE A 218 14.48 12.57 -8.21
C ILE A 218 15.72 12.38 -9.09
N HIS A 219 15.53 12.38 -10.41
CA HIS A 219 16.63 12.21 -11.38
C HIS A 219 17.69 13.31 -11.25
N ALA A 220 17.28 14.56 -11.17
CA ALA A 220 18.19 15.69 -10.96
C ALA A 220 18.95 15.60 -9.62
N SER A 221 18.37 14.96 -8.60
CA SER A 221 19.02 14.78 -7.30
C SER A 221 20.13 13.71 -7.29
N ILE A 222 20.29 12.94 -8.37
CA ILE A 222 21.32 11.88 -8.50
C ILE A 222 22.69 12.52 -8.75
N GLU A 223 22.72 13.61 -9.50
CA GLU A 223 23.96 14.28 -9.89
C GLU A 223 24.64 14.92 -8.67
N GLY A 224 25.95 14.79 -8.60
CA GLY A 224 26.79 15.37 -7.53
C GLY A 224 26.69 14.68 -6.16
N LYS A 225 25.76 13.76 -5.94
CA LYS A 225 25.65 13.04 -4.67
C LYS A 225 26.39 11.70 -4.72
N LYS A 226 27.15 11.41 -3.64
CA LYS A 226 27.86 10.15 -3.46
C LYS A 226 26.99 9.16 -2.70
N ALA A 227 26.99 7.88 -3.11
CA ALA A 227 26.35 6.80 -2.37
C ALA A 227 27.08 6.47 -1.07
N PRO A 228 26.36 6.09 0.02
CA PRO A 228 24.92 5.96 0.09
C PRO A 228 24.21 7.28 0.40
N VAL A 229 23.06 7.56 -0.23
CA VAL A 229 22.26 8.76 0.04
C VAL A 229 20.78 8.56 -0.33
N LEU A 230 19.86 9.12 0.47
CA LEU A 230 18.45 9.20 0.16
C LEU A 230 18.21 10.21 -0.98
N LEU A 231 17.51 9.78 -2.04
CA LEU A 231 17.12 10.62 -3.17
C LEU A 231 15.66 11.08 -3.07
N HIS A 232 14.77 10.18 -2.62
CA HIS A 232 13.35 10.44 -2.44
C HIS A 232 12.83 9.69 -1.22
N GLN A 233 12.04 10.38 -0.42
CA GLN A 233 11.29 9.82 0.69
C GLN A 233 9.83 9.69 0.30
N GLU A 234 9.24 8.51 0.50
CA GLU A 234 7.82 8.26 0.27
C GLU A 234 6.98 9.10 1.24
N LEU A 235 5.73 9.32 0.88
CA LEU A 235 4.77 10.09 1.69
C LEU A 235 4.58 9.47 3.08
N GLY A 236 4.42 10.29 4.12
CA GLY A 236 4.01 9.86 5.44
C GLY A 236 2.56 9.36 5.48
N LEU A 237 2.14 8.81 6.62
CA LEU A 237 0.81 8.22 6.80
C LEU A 237 -0.33 9.16 6.40
N VAL A 238 -0.29 10.40 6.89
CA VAL A 238 -1.35 11.37 6.63
C VAL A 238 -1.49 11.67 5.15
N GLU A 239 -0.38 11.93 4.47
CA GLU A 239 -0.37 12.24 3.04
C GLU A 239 -0.81 11.04 2.21
N ARG A 240 -0.41 9.82 2.59
CA ARG A 240 -0.85 8.58 1.91
C ARG A 240 -2.36 8.39 2.05
N VAL A 241 -2.90 8.57 3.26
CA VAL A 241 -4.35 8.49 3.49
C VAL A 241 -5.09 9.54 2.64
N MET A 242 -4.57 10.77 2.58
CA MET A 242 -5.16 11.80 1.73
C MET A 242 -5.14 11.42 0.25
N ARG A 243 -4.04 10.85 -0.23
CA ARG A 243 -3.90 10.40 -1.61
C ARG A 243 -4.86 9.27 -1.96
N ASP A 244 -4.99 8.28 -1.07
CA ASP A 244 -5.63 7.00 -1.38
C ASP A 244 -7.11 6.94 -1.01
N TYR A 245 -7.54 7.64 0.05
CA TYR A 245 -8.89 7.51 0.60
C TYR A 245 -9.82 8.71 0.39
N VAL A 246 -9.26 9.92 0.22
CA VAL A 246 -10.11 11.11 0.11
C VAL A 246 -10.84 11.13 -1.23
N THR A 247 -12.17 11.06 -1.21
CA THR A 247 -13.05 11.28 -2.37
C THR A 247 -13.70 12.66 -2.27
N GLU A 248 -14.04 13.28 -3.42
CA GLU A 248 -14.49 14.69 -3.45
C GLU A 248 -15.86 14.92 -2.83
N GLU A 249 -16.73 13.91 -2.77
CA GLU A 249 -18.15 14.15 -2.59
C GLU A 249 -18.69 13.99 -1.17
N ASP A 250 -18.07 13.17 -0.28
CA ASP A 250 -18.67 12.88 1.03
C ASP A 250 -17.63 12.64 2.14
N THR A 251 -16.38 13.08 1.94
CA THR A 251 -15.32 12.87 2.94
C THR A 251 -15.17 14.09 3.83
N LYS A 252 -15.30 13.90 5.16
CA LYS A 252 -14.94 14.88 6.17
C LYS A 252 -13.67 14.46 6.88
N ILE A 253 -12.80 15.41 7.13
CA ILE A 253 -11.50 15.17 7.76
C ILE A 253 -11.44 15.97 9.04
N TYR A 254 -11.18 15.29 10.14
CA TYR A 254 -11.04 15.89 11.47
C TYR A 254 -9.61 15.74 11.94
N VAL A 255 -9.00 16.81 12.40
CA VAL A 255 -7.59 16.84 12.85
C VAL A 255 -7.50 17.60 14.16
N ASP A 256 -6.85 17.02 15.17
CA ASP A 256 -6.67 17.65 16.48
C ASP A 256 -5.25 18.22 16.73
N SER A 257 -4.30 18.00 15.81
CA SER A 257 -2.96 18.57 15.86
C SER A 257 -2.81 19.73 14.89
N GLU A 258 -2.41 20.90 15.37
CA GLU A 258 -2.18 22.08 14.52
C GLU A 258 -1.03 21.85 13.53
N VAL A 259 0.00 21.12 13.94
CA VAL A 259 1.16 20.77 13.11
C VAL A 259 0.69 19.92 11.92
N VAL A 260 -0.06 18.85 12.20
CA VAL A 260 -0.61 17.95 11.17
C VAL A 260 -1.60 18.69 10.29
N TYR A 261 -2.47 19.52 10.84
CA TYR A 261 -3.43 20.32 10.09
C TYR A 261 -2.75 21.25 9.08
N ASN A 262 -1.70 21.97 9.50
CA ASN A 262 -0.95 22.87 8.61
C ASN A 262 -0.19 22.10 7.52
N LYS A 263 0.40 20.94 7.88
CA LYS A 263 1.06 20.03 6.94
C LYS A 263 0.07 19.50 5.88
N LEU A 264 -1.12 19.10 6.33
CA LEU A 264 -2.19 18.61 5.48
C LEU A 264 -2.69 19.70 4.50
N LYS A 265 -2.92 20.92 4.98
CA LYS A 265 -3.30 22.04 4.12
C LYS A 265 -2.27 22.32 3.02
N LYS A 266 -0.98 22.32 3.38
CA LYS A 266 0.11 22.48 2.42
C LYS A 266 0.13 21.35 1.39
N PHE A 267 -0.06 20.10 1.84
CA PHE A 267 -0.14 18.95 0.95
C PHE A 267 -1.31 19.10 -0.03
N CYS A 268 -2.52 19.37 0.46
CA CYS A 268 -3.70 19.55 -0.38
C CYS A 268 -3.55 20.65 -1.42
N SER A 269 -2.94 21.79 -1.07
CA SER A 269 -2.72 22.88 -2.02
C SER A 269 -1.82 22.50 -3.20
N VAL A 270 -0.90 21.54 -3.00
CA VAL A 270 0.05 21.08 -4.04
C VAL A 270 -0.50 19.89 -4.83
N TYR A 271 -1.11 18.93 -4.13
CA TYR A 271 -1.51 17.63 -4.71
C TYR A 271 -2.97 17.58 -5.18
N MET A 272 -3.82 18.45 -4.62
CA MET A 272 -5.26 18.48 -4.88
C MET A 272 -5.74 19.92 -5.20
N PRO A 273 -5.11 20.64 -6.14
CA PRO A 273 -5.47 22.00 -6.44
C PRO A 273 -6.90 22.07 -6.96
N GLY A 274 -7.70 22.99 -6.37
CA GLY A 274 -9.10 23.23 -6.76
C GLY A 274 -10.11 22.26 -6.16
N GLN A 275 -9.71 21.31 -5.31
CA GLN A 275 -10.65 20.47 -4.54
C GLN A 275 -11.05 21.18 -3.25
N SER A 276 -12.35 21.27 -3.00
CA SER A 276 -12.89 21.79 -1.75
C SER A 276 -12.96 20.65 -0.72
N LEU A 277 -11.88 20.45 0.03
CA LEU A 277 -11.84 19.45 1.09
C LEU A 277 -12.44 20.03 2.37
N ASN A 278 -13.33 19.27 3.02
CA ASN A 278 -13.90 19.63 4.29
C ASN A 278 -12.97 19.18 5.43
N VAL A 279 -12.01 20.05 5.81
CA VAL A 279 -11.06 19.79 6.89
C VAL A 279 -11.43 20.62 8.09
N GLU A 280 -11.85 19.97 9.17
CA GLU A 280 -12.22 20.57 10.46
C GLU A 280 -11.07 20.41 11.45
N PHE A 281 -10.65 21.53 12.06
CA PHE A 281 -9.66 21.50 13.13
C PHE A 281 -10.36 21.38 14.48
N GLU A 282 -10.07 20.31 15.21
CA GLU A 282 -10.58 20.09 16.56
C GLU A 282 -9.59 20.66 17.59
N LYS A 283 -10.07 21.56 18.45
CA LYS A 283 -9.19 22.27 19.41
C LYS A 283 -8.79 21.41 20.61
N GLU A 284 -9.61 20.42 20.95
CA GLU A 284 -9.36 19.52 22.07
C GLU A 284 -8.52 18.34 21.59
N GLN A 285 -7.21 18.42 21.80
CA GLN A 285 -6.28 17.38 21.40
C GLN A 285 -6.47 16.11 22.24
N GLY A 286 -6.37 14.93 21.58
CA GLY A 286 -6.43 13.63 22.25
C GLY A 286 -7.83 13.08 22.53
N HIS A 287 -8.91 13.84 22.24
CA HIS A 287 -10.31 13.42 22.50
C HIS A 287 -11.10 13.08 21.22
N LEU A 288 -10.43 13.03 20.06
CA LEU A 288 -11.12 12.86 18.80
C LEU A 288 -11.80 11.49 18.70
N PHE A 289 -11.13 10.43 19.12
CA PHE A 289 -11.68 9.06 19.07
C PHE A 289 -12.79 8.83 20.10
N GLU A 290 -12.70 9.46 21.28
CA GLU A 290 -13.75 9.46 22.28
C GLU A 290 -15.02 10.16 21.76
N LYS A 291 -14.87 11.35 21.14
CA LYS A 291 -15.96 12.12 20.52
C LYS A 291 -16.72 11.30 19.47
N PHE A 292 -16.02 10.53 18.68
CA PHE A 292 -16.62 9.64 17.66
C PHE A 292 -16.97 8.24 18.21
N LYS A 293 -16.68 7.96 19.49
CA LYS A 293 -17.00 6.70 20.20
C LYS A 293 -16.41 5.44 19.56
N ILE A 294 -15.21 5.55 18.97
CA ILE A 294 -14.54 4.44 18.27
C ILE A 294 -13.47 3.74 19.10
N GLU A 295 -13.14 4.21 20.30
CA GLU A 295 -12.09 3.62 21.16
C GLU A 295 -12.32 2.12 21.40
N LYS A 296 -13.56 1.71 21.72
CA LYS A 296 -13.89 0.28 21.88
C LYS A 296 -13.74 -0.52 20.59
N GLU A 297 -14.00 0.08 19.45
CA GLU A 297 -13.80 -0.58 18.16
C GLU A 297 -12.30 -0.78 17.89
N ILE A 298 -11.48 0.21 18.23
CA ILE A 298 -10.01 0.12 18.14
C ILE A 298 -9.49 -0.97 19.11
N GLU A 299 -9.94 -0.98 20.37
CA GLU A 299 -9.58 -2.03 21.33
C GLU A 299 -9.96 -3.43 20.82
N ASN A 300 -11.12 -3.57 20.19
CA ASN A 300 -11.58 -4.85 19.64
C ASN A 300 -10.68 -5.35 18.50
N THR A 301 -9.93 -4.47 17.81
CA THR A 301 -8.99 -4.90 16.75
C THR A 301 -7.79 -5.68 17.31
N ILE A 302 -7.47 -5.48 18.58
CA ILE A 302 -6.36 -6.16 19.27
C ILE A 302 -6.87 -7.45 19.97
N ASN A 303 -8.16 -7.50 20.29
CA ASN A 303 -8.73 -8.62 21.04
C ASN A 303 -8.88 -9.86 20.15
N ARG A 304 -8.53 -11.03 20.72
CA ARG A 304 -8.73 -12.33 20.09
C ARG A 304 -10.20 -12.60 19.78
N THR A 305 -11.10 -12.22 20.68
CA THR A 305 -12.54 -12.46 20.57
C THR A 305 -13.27 -11.17 20.26
N VAL A 306 -14.04 -11.17 19.18
CA VAL A 306 -14.87 -10.04 18.74
C VAL A 306 -16.34 -10.41 18.92
N PRO A 307 -17.12 -9.64 19.71
CA PRO A 307 -18.54 -9.92 19.92
C PRO A 307 -19.36 -9.56 18.68
N LEU A 308 -20.38 -10.36 18.39
CA LEU A 308 -21.38 -10.08 17.38
C LEU A 308 -22.61 -9.41 18.00
N LYS A 309 -23.32 -8.58 17.22
CA LYS A 309 -24.52 -7.84 17.70
C LYS A 309 -25.64 -8.80 18.17
N SER A 310 -25.73 -9.97 17.54
CA SER A 310 -26.69 -11.02 17.92
C SER A 310 -26.39 -11.67 19.28
N GLY A 311 -25.19 -11.49 19.84
CA GLY A 311 -24.73 -12.14 21.07
C GLY A 311 -23.83 -13.35 20.85
N GLY A 312 -23.52 -13.67 19.59
CA GLY A 312 -22.44 -14.58 19.19
C GLY A 312 -21.07 -13.92 19.28
N SER A 313 -20.05 -14.61 18.82
CA SER A 313 -18.68 -14.06 18.72
C SER A 313 -17.88 -14.75 17.64
N ILE A 314 -16.89 -14.05 17.10
CA ILE A 314 -15.81 -14.63 16.29
C ILE A 314 -14.53 -14.66 17.12
N VAL A 315 -13.71 -15.69 16.93
CA VAL A 315 -12.40 -15.83 17.57
C VAL A 315 -11.35 -15.85 16.47
N ILE A 316 -10.43 -14.89 16.49
CA ILE A 316 -9.38 -14.72 15.48
C ILE A 316 -8.04 -15.05 16.13
N GLU A 317 -7.35 -16.05 15.62
CA GLU A 317 -6.05 -16.50 16.12
C GLU A 317 -5.02 -16.52 15.01
N GLN A 318 -3.93 -15.79 15.24
CA GLN A 318 -2.77 -15.85 14.39
C GLN A 318 -1.85 -16.97 14.85
N THR A 319 -1.55 -17.92 13.96
CA THR A 319 -0.55 -18.95 14.16
C THR A 319 0.75 -18.57 13.43
N GLU A 320 1.74 -19.47 13.41
CA GLU A 320 3.01 -19.22 12.72
C GLU A 320 2.85 -19.05 11.21
N CYS A 321 1.91 -19.77 10.58
CA CYS A 321 1.77 -19.83 9.12
C CYS A 321 0.38 -19.43 8.59
N LEU A 322 -0.63 -19.29 9.46
CA LEU A 322 -2.01 -19.00 9.05
C LEU A 322 -2.79 -18.24 10.12
N VAL A 323 -3.91 -17.64 9.71
CA VAL A 323 -4.91 -17.08 10.63
C VAL A 323 -6.11 -18.03 10.66
N ALA A 324 -6.48 -18.50 11.86
CA ALA A 324 -7.68 -19.30 12.07
C ALA A 324 -8.81 -18.43 12.63
N ILE A 325 -10.01 -18.58 12.07
CA ILE A 325 -11.19 -17.83 12.51
C ILE A 325 -12.29 -18.84 12.87
N ASP A 326 -12.77 -18.79 14.11
CA ASP A 326 -13.87 -19.60 14.61
C ASP A 326 -15.12 -18.75 14.86
N VAL A 327 -16.30 -19.30 14.61
CA VAL A 327 -17.59 -18.63 14.78
C VAL A 327 -18.41 -19.33 15.85
N ASN A 328 -18.77 -18.58 16.89
CA ASN A 328 -19.56 -19.07 18.01
C ASN A 328 -20.93 -18.39 18.06
N THR A 329 -22.00 -19.16 18.14
CA THR A 329 -23.36 -18.62 18.31
C THR A 329 -23.59 -18.03 19.72
N GLY A 330 -22.78 -18.40 20.70
CA GLY A 330 -22.81 -17.89 22.06
C GLY A 330 -24.17 -18.11 22.74
N LYS A 331 -24.70 -17.05 23.31
CA LYS A 331 -26.02 -17.04 23.96
C LYS A 331 -27.21 -16.85 23.00
N PHE A 332 -26.93 -16.69 21.70
CA PHE A 332 -27.96 -16.50 20.69
C PHE A 332 -28.65 -17.86 20.41
N THR A 333 -29.76 -18.09 21.09
CA THR A 333 -30.54 -19.33 20.97
C THR A 333 -31.69 -19.23 19.99
N GLY A 334 -31.78 -18.08 19.27
CA GLY A 334 -32.92 -17.79 18.39
C GLY A 334 -34.20 -17.47 19.12
N SER A 335 -35.26 -17.12 18.40
CA SER A 335 -36.62 -17.07 18.95
C SER A 335 -37.22 -18.49 18.95
N ARG A 336 -38.14 -18.81 19.88
CA ARG A 336 -38.83 -20.10 19.92
C ARG A 336 -39.53 -20.52 18.61
N GLU A 337 -39.74 -19.57 17.72
CA GLU A 337 -40.38 -19.76 16.42
C GLU A 337 -39.39 -20.06 15.27
N ARG A 338 -38.10 -19.77 15.45
CA ARG A 338 -37.06 -20.00 14.45
C ARG A 338 -36.25 -21.23 14.82
N GLY A 339 -36.15 -22.20 13.90
CA GLY A 339 -35.35 -23.39 14.09
C GLY A 339 -33.86 -23.13 14.33
N LEU A 340 -33.14 -24.14 14.82
CA LEU A 340 -31.69 -24.06 15.07
C LEU A 340 -30.91 -23.66 13.80
N GLU A 341 -31.28 -24.17 12.64
CA GLU A 341 -30.64 -23.91 11.36
C GLU A 341 -30.73 -22.43 10.97
N GLU A 342 -31.88 -21.80 11.17
CA GLU A 342 -32.08 -20.37 10.89
C GLU A 342 -31.22 -19.51 11.82
N THR A 343 -31.08 -19.89 13.08
CA THR A 343 -30.22 -19.20 14.05
C THR A 343 -28.76 -19.28 13.65
N VAL A 344 -28.28 -20.47 13.27
CA VAL A 344 -26.89 -20.68 12.79
C VAL A 344 -26.63 -19.90 11.51
N TYR A 345 -27.59 -19.94 10.56
CA TYR A 345 -27.47 -19.20 9.31
C TYR A 345 -27.33 -17.70 9.54
N GLN A 346 -28.18 -17.09 10.37
CA GLN A 346 -28.15 -15.66 10.68
C GLN A 346 -26.83 -15.26 11.37
N THR A 347 -26.36 -16.08 12.34
CA THR A 347 -25.07 -15.85 12.99
C THR A 347 -23.90 -15.91 11.99
N ASN A 348 -23.93 -16.88 11.06
CA ASN A 348 -22.88 -17.02 10.06
C ASN A 348 -22.84 -15.85 9.07
N ILE A 349 -24.00 -15.32 8.66
CA ILE A 349 -24.07 -14.12 7.81
C ILE A 349 -23.50 -12.90 8.54
N GLU A 350 -23.90 -12.70 9.80
CA GLU A 350 -23.34 -11.61 10.61
C GLU A 350 -21.85 -11.76 10.82
N ALA A 351 -21.39 -12.98 11.12
CA ALA A 351 -19.97 -13.29 11.27
C ALA A 351 -19.18 -13.01 9.98
N ALA A 352 -19.72 -13.38 8.80
CA ALA A 352 -19.06 -13.13 7.52
C ALA A 352 -18.80 -11.62 7.27
N HIS A 353 -19.79 -10.77 7.59
CA HIS A 353 -19.62 -9.33 7.50
C HIS A 353 -18.57 -8.80 8.49
N GLU A 354 -18.60 -9.27 9.74
CA GLU A 354 -17.65 -8.84 10.75
C GLU A 354 -16.24 -9.37 10.47
N ILE A 355 -16.08 -10.60 9.97
CA ILE A 355 -14.80 -11.15 9.52
C ILE A 355 -14.18 -10.29 8.43
N ALA A 356 -14.95 -9.93 7.40
CA ALA A 356 -14.48 -9.07 6.32
C ALA A 356 -13.99 -7.71 6.87
N ARG A 357 -14.73 -7.12 7.84
CA ARG A 357 -14.32 -5.88 8.51
C ARG A 357 -13.04 -6.07 9.33
N GLN A 358 -12.95 -7.14 10.11
CA GLN A 358 -11.79 -7.41 10.96
C GLN A 358 -10.52 -7.70 10.14
N LEU A 359 -10.65 -8.33 8.98
CA LEU A 359 -9.53 -8.52 8.05
C LEU A 359 -8.99 -7.20 7.51
N ARG A 360 -9.86 -6.20 7.24
CA ARG A 360 -9.42 -4.85 6.85
C ARG A 360 -8.76 -4.08 8.01
N LEU A 361 -9.24 -4.28 9.25
CA LEU A 361 -8.76 -3.56 10.43
C LEU A 361 -7.43 -4.11 10.98
N ARG A 362 -7.14 -5.39 10.74
CA ARG A 362 -5.96 -6.08 11.29
C ARG A 362 -4.81 -6.20 10.30
N ASP A 363 -5.04 -5.87 9.01
CA ASP A 363 -4.12 -5.87 7.87
C ASP A 363 -3.47 -7.24 7.61
#